data_ff904351b991744eec463eb76ba37722
#
_entry.id   ff904351b991744eec463eb76ba37722
#
_cell.length_a   1.000
_cell.length_b   1.000
_cell.length_c   1.000
_cell.angle_alpha   90.00
_cell.angle_beta   90.00
_cell.angle_gamma   90.00
#
_symmetry.space_group_name_H-M   'P 1'
#
loop_
_entity.id
_entity.type
_entity.pdbx_description
1 polymer ?
#
loop_
_entity_poly.entity_id
_entity_poly.type
_entity_poly.pdbx_seq_one_letter_code
_entity_poly.pdbx_strand_id
1 'polypeptide(L)'
;HLIRRLTKNNHMVTAVTRNLHQKGYVLKTQGNPGYLDVIEENIFNEEKLNYLLKNKDICINLIGILFEKRNNTFQNIHINFPSIISKICKQNNIEQFIHISALGIDNAQDSKYARSKLEGEKEIKLNFHKTTILRPSIVYSVDDNFTTQFMTLLNRLPFFPLYYKGETKFTPIHCSELAEIILQIINKNICSEIIECVGPQEMTFNEILQKLLKLIDKKKLLIPIPLTIAKIMAMFFQLLPKPLLTLDQLKLLKYDSVLSGNYKSNLDIGYNCKLKFEKEVEKYCYMWKDAGQYSKRDSNLN
;
A
#
# COMPACT_ATOMS: atom_id res chain seq x y z
N HIS A 1 -2.93 11.75 1.66
CA HIS A 1 -1.73 12.27 0.97
C HIS A 1 -2.03 12.59 -0.50
N LEU A 2 -2.51 11.65 -1.32
CA LEU A 2 -2.74 11.87 -2.74
C LEU A 2 -3.74 13.00 -3.01
N ILE A 3 -4.92 12.99 -2.38
CA ILE A 3 -5.93 14.05 -2.49
C ILE A 3 -5.31 15.43 -2.26
N ARG A 4 -4.55 15.58 -1.16
CA ARG A 4 -3.91 16.85 -0.81
C ARG A 4 -2.95 17.34 -1.91
N ARG A 5 -2.21 16.44 -2.55
CA ARG A 5 -1.30 16.81 -3.62
C ARG A 5 -2.04 17.20 -4.90
N LEU A 6 -3.02 16.41 -5.29
CA LEU A 6 -3.82 16.68 -6.47
C LEU A 6 -4.53 18.03 -6.36
N THR A 7 -5.24 18.28 -5.24
CA THR A 7 -5.96 19.55 -5.05
C THR A 7 -5.03 20.77 -4.92
N LYS A 8 -3.83 20.60 -4.34
CA LYS A 8 -2.80 21.66 -4.32
C LYS A 8 -2.24 21.98 -5.70
N ASN A 9 -2.30 21.04 -6.64
CA ASN A 9 -1.92 21.23 -8.03
C ASN A 9 -3.13 21.54 -8.94
N ASN A 10 -4.21 22.08 -8.37
CA ASN A 10 -5.42 22.52 -9.05
C ASN A 10 -6.20 21.42 -9.77
N HIS A 11 -6.02 20.15 -9.42
CA HIS A 11 -6.85 19.07 -9.93
C HIS A 11 -8.17 18.99 -9.15
N MET A 12 -9.28 18.92 -9.89
CA MET A 12 -10.61 18.62 -9.33
C MET A 12 -10.69 17.12 -9.03
N VAL A 13 -10.91 16.76 -7.78
CA VAL A 13 -10.87 15.37 -7.31
C VAL A 13 -12.25 14.90 -6.88
N THR A 14 -12.71 13.78 -7.44
CA THR A 14 -13.86 13.03 -6.94
C THR A 14 -13.35 11.77 -6.24
N ALA A 15 -13.44 11.72 -4.92
CA ALA A 15 -13.01 10.60 -4.11
C ALA A 15 -14.20 9.69 -3.75
N VAL A 16 -14.12 8.42 -4.14
CA VAL A 16 -15.15 7.42 -3.84
C VAL A 16 -14.77 6.63 -2.59
N THR A 17 -15.67 6.52 -1.62
CA THR A 17 -15.50 5.77 -0.39
C THR A 17 -16.68 4.84 -0.11
N ARG A 18 -16.45 3.76 0.65
CA ARG A 18 -17.51 2.84 1.10
C ARG A 18 -18.29 3.36 2.29
N ASN A 19 -17.75 4.32 3.02
CA ASN A 19 -18.34 4.79 4.28
C ASN A 19 -18.04 6.27 4.47
N LEU A 20 -18.96 7.08 4.04
CA LEU A 20 -18.88 8.53 4.14
C LEU A 20 -18.93 8.99 5.60
N HIS A 21 -19.77 8.35 6.43
CA HIS A 21 -19.95 8.72 7.83
C HIS A 21 -18.68 8.53 8.68
N GLN A 22 -17.91 7.47 8.43
CA GLN A 22 -16.69 7.19 9.21
C GLN A 22 -15.44 7.87 8.66
N LYS A 23 -15.33 8.03 7.33
CA LYS A 23 -14.10 8.50 6.68
C LYS A 23 -14.27 9.77 5.85
N GLY A 24 -15.50 10.14 5.52
CA GLY A 24 -15.75 11.24 4.60
C GLY A 24 -15.22 12.58 5.12
N TYR A 25 -15.42 12.88 6.40
CA TYR A 25 -14.93 14.12 6.99
C TYR A 25 -13.38 14.19 6.97
N VAL A 26 -12.70 13.07 7.27
CA VAL A 26 -11.24 12.99 7.21
C VAL A 26 -10.74 13.23 5.77
N LEU A 27 -11.43 12.67 4.78
CA LEU A 27 -11.09 12.89 3.36
C LEU A 27 -11.33 14.35 2.96
N LYS A 28 -12.46 14.93 3.36
CA LYS A 28 -12.80 16.33 3.05
C LYS A 28 -11.76 17.32 3.58
N THR A 29 -11.17 17.06 4.75
CA THR A 29 -10.11 17.91 5.32
C THR A 29 -8.77 17.79 4.59
N GLN A 30 -8.62 16.86 3.65
CA GLN A 30 -7.38 16.68 2.88
C GLN A 30 -7.35 17.50 1.58
N GLY A 31 -8.49 17.99 1.10
CA GLY A 31 -8.58 18.76 -0.14
C GLY A 31 -8.70 20.25 0.09
N ASN A 32 -8.27 21.03 -0.89
CA ASN A 32 -8.57 22.47 -0.92
C ASN A 32 -10.08 22.68 -1.12
N PRO A 33 -10.69 23.71 -0.50
CA PRO A 33 -12.09 24.05 -0.71
C PRO A 33 -12.42 24.20 -2.20
N GLY A 34 -13.52 23.58 -2.64
CA GLY A 34 -13.98 23.61 -4.02
C GLY A 34 -13.27 22.62 -4.97
N TYR A 35 -12.17 21.98 -4.56
CA TYR A 35 -11.42 21.05 -5.41
C TYR A 35 -11.67 19.57 -5.09
N LEU A 36 -12.50 19.25 -4.09
CA LEU A 36 -12.72 17.89 -3.65
C LEU A 36 -14.20 17.60 -3.40
N ASP A 37 -14.71 16.60 -4.12
CA ASP A 37 -15.97 15.93 -3.82
C ASP A 37 -15.70 14.55 -3.22
N VAL A 38 -16.42 14.20 -2.14
CA VAL A 38 -16.34 12.86 -1.52
C VAL A 38 -17.70 12.20 -1.62
N ILE A 39 -17.76 11.06 -2.30
CA ILE A 39 -18.99 10.34 -2.63
C ILE A 39 -18.94 8.95 -1.99
N GLU A 40 -20.07 8.53 -1.39
CA GLU A 40 -20.24 7.15 -0.95
C GLU A 40 -20.84 6.33 -2.09
N GLU A 41 -20.13 5.27 -2.49
CA GLU A 41 -20.62 4.37 -3.52
C GLU A 41 -20.04 2.97 -3.38
N ASN A 42 -20.83 1.99 -3.86
CA ASN A 42 -20.37 0.63 -4.02
C ASN A 42 -19.57 0.50 -5.31
N ILE A 43 -18.34 -0.02 -5.20
CA ILE A 43 -17.44 -0.21 -6.35
C ILE A 43 -17.98 -1.20 -7.40
N PHE A 44 -19.02 -1.98 -7.11
CA PHE A 44 -19.69 -2.88 -8.04
C PHE A 44 -20.97 -2.31 -8.64
N ASN A 45 -21.30 -1.06 -8.37
CA ASN A 45 -22.36 -0.32 -9.02
C ASN A 45 -21.86 0.29 -10.33
N GLU A 46 -21.83 -0.49 -11.40
CA GLU A 46 -21.26 -0.11 -12.69
C GLU A 46 -21.93 1.12 -13.30
N GLU A 47 -23.26 1.24 -13.19
CA GLU A 47 -24.02 2.39 -13.71
C GLU A 47 -23.55 3.69 -13.02
N LYS A 48 -23.42 3.66 -11.71
CA LYS A 48 -22.98 4.83 -10.94
C LYS A 48 -21.52 5.16 -11.20
N LEU A 49 -20.63 4.15 -11.28
CA LEU A 49 -19.23 4.36 -11.64
C LEU A 49 -19.10 4.95 -13.04
N ASN A 50 -19.89 4.46 -14.00
CA ASN A 50 -19.92 5.03 -15.34
C ASN A 50 -20.37 6.50 -15.33
N TYR A 51 -21.40 6.84 -14.55
CA TYR A 51 -21.85 8.23 -14.37
C TYR A 51 -20.75 9.10 -13.74
N LEU A 52 -20.06 8.61 -12.71
CA LEU A 52 -19.01 9.35 -12.01
C LEU A 52 -17.75 9.59 -12.85
N LEU A 53 -17.49 8.72 -13.84
CA LEU A 53 -16.36 8.85 -14.75
C LEU A 53 -16.66 9.73 -15.99
N LYS A 54 -17.92 10.11 -16.23
CA LYS A 54 -18.23 11.08 -17.29
C LYS A 54 -17.49 12.39 -17.04
N ASN A 55 -16.87 12.91 -18.10
CA ASN A 55 -16.10 14.15 -18.09
C ASN A 55 -14.94 14.15 -17.04
N LYS A 56 -14.33 13.01 -16.83
CA LYS A 56 -13.09 12.88 -16.06
C LYS A 56 -11.95 12.54 -17.02
N ASP A 57 -10.79 13.12 -16.74
CA ASP A 57 -9.59 12.90 -17.53
C ASP A 57 -8.82 11.68 -17.02
N ILE A 58 -8.77 11.49 -15.70
CA ILE A 58 -7.92 10.50 -15.04
C ILE A 58 -8.73 9.69 -14.04
N CYS A 59 -8.53 8.37 -14.06
CA CYS A 59 -9.02 7.44 -13.05
C CYS A 59 -7.85 6.85 -12.26
N ILE A 60 -7.95 6.80 -10.92
CA ILE A 60 -6.91 6.23 -10.06
C ILE A 60 -7.53 5.16 -9.17
N ASN A 61 -7.11 3.91 -9.33
CA ASN A 61 -7.54 2.80 -8.50
C ASN A 61 -6.53 2.49 -7.41
N LEU A 62 -6.86 2.83 -6.16
CA LEU A 62 -6.08 2.56 -4.95
C LEU A 62 -6.60 1.37 -4.15
N ILE A 63 -7.63 0.65 -4.67
CA ILE A 63 -8.33 -0.38 -3.91
C ILE A 63 -7.56 -1.68 -3.95
N GLY A 64 -7.37 -2.27 -2.77
CA GLY A 64 -6.76 -3.58 -2.59
C GLY A 64 -7.02 -4.12 -1.20
N ILE A 65 -6.86 -5.44 -1.04
CA ILE A 65 -6.98 -6.15 0.23
C ILE A 65 -5.78 -7.07 0.43
N LEU A 66 -5.37 -7.29 1.68
CA LEU A 66 -4.28 -8.21 2.03
C LEU A 66 -4.77 -9.59 2.49
N PHE A 67 -6.06 -9.72 2.77
CA PHE A 67 -6.73 -10.97 3.11
C PHE A 67 -8.21 -10.90 2.75
N GLU A 68 -8.79 -12.07 2.53
CA GLU A 68 -10.19 -12.20 2.14
C GLU A 68 -11.11 -12.15 3.37
N LYS A 69 -12.25 -11.47 3.24
CA LYS A 69 -13.27 -11.41 4.28
C LYS A 69 -14.65 -11.24 3.66
N ARG A 70 -15.57 -12.17 3.91
CA ARG A 70 -16.93 -12.17 3.35
C ARG A 70 -16.90 -11.95 1.83
N ASN A 71 -17.60 -10.94 1.32
CA ASN A 71 -17.67 -10.61 -0.11
C ASN A 71 -16.41 -9.94 -0.67
N ASN A 72 -15.49 -9.49 0.20
CA ASN A 72 -14.19 -8.94 -0.23
C ASN A 72 -13.22 -10.09 -0.47
N THR A 73 -13.31 -10.76 -1.60
CA THR A 73 -12.40 -11.81 -2.04
C THR A 73 -11.32 -11.22 -2.95
N PHE A 74 -10.21 -11.91 -3.12
CA PHE A 74 -9.18 -11.52 -4.08
C PHE A 74 -9.75 -11.48 -5.51
N GLN A 75 -10.62 -12.45 -5.86
CA GLN A 75 -11.30 -12.47 -7.14
C GLN A 75 -12.09 -11.18 -7.39
N ASN A 76 -12.89 -10.75 -6.42
CA ASN A 76 -13.74 -9.58 -6.58
C ASN A 76 -12.95 -8.29 -6.61
N ILE A 77 -11.97 -8.13 -5.71
CA ILE A 77 -11.28 -6.85 -5.49
C ILE A 77 -10.06 -6.67 -6.40
N HIS A 78 -9.32 -7.75 -6.70
CA HIS A 78 -8.08 -7.64 -7.47
C HIS A 78 -8.26 -7.99 -8.95
N ILE A 79 -9.35 -8.69 -9.34
CA ILE A 79 -9.58 -9.14 -10.70
C ILE A 79 -10.84 -8.49 -11.27
N ASN A 80 -12.03 -8.79 -10.71
CA ASN A 80 -13.30 -8.34 -11.26
C ASN A 80 -13.43 -6.82 -11.26
N PHE A 81 -13.14 -6.15 -10.12
CA PHE A 81 -13.26 -4.71 -10.03
C PHE A 81 -12.27 -3.96 -10.96
N PRO A 82 -10.96 -4.28 -11.02
CA PRO A 82 -10.06 -3.72 -12.02
C PRO A 82 -10.50 -3.94 -13.47
N SER A 83 -11.06 -5.11 -13.80
CA SER A 83 -11.62 -5.39 -15.12
C SER A 83 -12.81 -4.48 -15.43
N ILE A 84 -13.75 -4.32 -14.49
CA ILE A 84 -14.92 -3.45 -14.63
C ILE A 84 -14.48 -1.99 -14.83
N ILE A 85 -13.67 -1.45 -13.92
CA ILE A 85 -13.31 -0.04 -13.97
C ILE A 85 -12.49 0.31 -15.21
N SER A 86 -11.63 -0.59 -15.70
CA SER A 86 -10.85 -0.37 -16.92
C SER A 86 -11.74 -0.36 -18.18
N LYS A 87 -12.79 -1.17 -18.24
CA LYS A 87 -13.81 -1.10 -19.30
C LYS A 87 -14.58 0.22 -19.28
N ILE A 88 -14.99 0.67 -18.09
CA ILE A 88 -15.66 1.96 -17.91
C ILE A 88 -14.74 3.13 -18.29
N CYS A 89 -13.45 3.07 -17.96
CA CYS A 89 -12.47 4.05 -18.41
C CYS A 89 -12.40 4.14 -19.94
N LYS A 90 -12.40 3.00 -20.64
CA LYS A 90 -12.44 2.96 -22.10
C LYS A 90 -13.72 3.58 -22.67
N GLN A 91 -14.88 3.24 -22.11
CA GLN A 91 -16.17 3.76 -22.55
C GLN A 91 -16.29 5.27 -22.40
N ASN A 92 -15.68 5.86 -21.37
CA ASN A 92 -15.70 7.29 -21.09
C ASN A 92 -14.51 8.05 -21.70
N ASN A 93 -13.68 7.40 -22.52
CA ASN A 93 -12.50 8.01 -23.15
C ASN A 93 -11.54 8.65 -22.13
N ILE A 94 -11.38 8.03 -20.95
CA ILE A 94 -10.43 8.47 -19.94
C ILE A 94 -9.03 8.57 -20.57
N GLU A 95 -8.30 9.65 -20.30
CA GLU A 95 -6.98 9.87 -20.87
C GLU A 95 -5.92 8.96 -20.24
N GLN A 96 -6.05 8.72 -18.92
CA GLN A 96 -5.09 7.89 -18.17
C GLN A 96 -5.78 7.13 -17.03
N PHE A 97 -5.47 5.83 -16.92
CA PHE A 97 -5.85 5.00 -15.77
C PHE A 97 -4.61 4.60 -14.98
N ILE A 98 -4.55 4.92 -13.70
CA ILE A 98 -3.46 4.55 -12.79
C ILE A 98 -3.96 3.49 -11.82
N HIS A 99 -3.29 2.33 -11.79
CA HIS A 99 -3.65 1.21 -10.92
C HIS A 99 -2.52 0.85 -9.96
N ILE A 100 -2.85 0.70 -8.67
CA ILE A 100 -1.87 0.26 -7.66
C ILE A 100 -1.89 -1.25 -7.51
N SER A 101 -0.78 -1.86 -7.89
CA SER A 101 -0.48 -3.28 -7.71
C SER A 101 0.47 -3.50 -6.53
N ALA A 102 1.43 -4.41 -6.63
CA ALA A 102 2.45 -4.64 -5.61
C ALA A 102 3.77 -5.12 -6.22
N LEU A 103 4.88 -4.80 -5.57
CA LEU A 103 6.22 -5.22 -5.97
C LEU A 103 6.48 -6.67 -5.55
N GLY A 104 7.24 -7.42 -6.35
CA GLY A 104 7.65 -8.80 -6.06
C GLY A 104 6.60 -9.88 -6.37
N ILE A 105 5.42 -9.52 -6.90
CA ILE A 105 4.34 -10.47 -7.18
C ILE A 105 4.67 -11.47 -8.30
N ASP A 106 5.56 -11.13 -9.21
CA ASP A 106 5.98 -12.04 -10.30
C ASP A 106 6.63 -13.32 -9.76
N ASN A 107 7.35 -13.21 -8.64
CA ASN A 107 8.06 -14.32 -8.01
C ASN A 107 7.17 -15.15 -7.06
N ALA A 108 6.11 -14.55 -6.50
CA ALA A 108 5.29 -15.15 -5.44
C ALA A 108 4.10 -15.97 -5.98
N GLN A 109 4.34 -16.84 -6.98
CA GLN A 109 3.29 -17.60 -7.68
C GLN A 109 2.55 -18.62 -6.79
N ASP A 110 3.06 -18.99 -5.63
CA ASP A 110 2.40 -19.84 -4.64
C ASP A 110 1.43 -19.06 -3.74
N SER A 111 1.43 -17.73 -3.80
CA SER A 111 0.49 -16.84 -3.10
C SER A 111 -0.76 -16.55 -3.94
N LYS A 112 -1.94 -16.69 -3.33
CA LYS A 112 -3.22 -16.30 -3.94
C LYS A 112 -3.30 -14.80 -4.18
N TYR A 113 -2.79 -14.00 -3.22
CA TYR A 113 -2.71 -12.55 -3.34
C TYR A 113 -1.89 -12.14 -4.59
N ALA A 114 -0.67 -12.66 -4.73
CA ALA A 114 0.20 -12.30 -5.84
C ALA A 114 -0.41 -12.68 -7.19
N ARG A 115 -0.94 -13.92 -7.32
CA ARG A 115 -1.62 -14.36 -8.53
C ARG A 115 -2.82 -13.47 -8.88
N SER A 116 -3.65 -13.13 -7.88
CA SER A 116 -4.82 -12.29 -8.13
C SER A 116 -4.44 -10.87 -8.59
N LYS A 117 -3.36 -10.30 -8.05
CA LYS A 117 -2.85 -9.01 -8.50
C LYS A 117 -2.36 -9.07 -9.95
N LEU A 118 -1.58 -10.09 -10.30
CA LEU A 118 -1.11 -10.30 -11.68
C LEU A 118 -2.26 -10.50 -12.67
N GLU A 119 -3.28 -11.26 -12.28
CA GLU A 119 -4.45 -11.46 -13.12
C GLU A 119 -5.23 -10.16 -13.33
N GLY A 120 -5.40 -9.37 -12.27
CA GLY A 120 -5.99 -8.03 -12.38
C GLY A 120 -5.21 -7.10 -13.30
N GLU A 121 -3.87 -7.12 -13.24
CA GLU A 121 -3.03 -6.36 -14.18
C GLU A 121 -3.23 -6.78 -15.64
N LYS A 122 -3.38 -8.09 -15.90
CA LYS A 122 -3.67 -8.62 -17.24
C LYS A 122 -5.04 -8.14 -17.75
N GLU A 123 -6.07 -8.27 -16.91
CA GLU A 123 -7.42 -7.81 -17.24
C GLU A 123 -7.44 -6.32 -17.59
N ILE A 124 -6.76 -5.48 -16.81
CA ILE A 124 -6.68 -4.05 -17.09
C ILE A 124 -6.03 -3.79 -18.46
N LYS A 125 -4.89 -4.41 -18.74
CA LYS A 125 -4.15 -4.22 -20.00
C LYS A 125 -4.95 -4.67 -21.22
N LEU A 126 -5.72 -5.75 -21.09
CA LEU A 126 -6.61 -6.24 -22.15
C LEU A 126 -7.75 -5.25 -22.44
N ASN A 127 -8.30 -4.63 -21.41
CA ASN A 127 -9.45 -3.74 -21.52
C ASN A 127 -9.08 -2.32 -21.94
N PHE A 128 -7.97 -1.78 -21.38
CA PHE A 128 -7.62 -0.37 -21.54
C PHE A 128 -6.10 -0.15 -21.60
N HIS A 129 -5.58 0.18 -22.77
CA HIS A 129 -4.15 0.31 -23.01
C HIS A 129 -3.49 1.56 -22.37
N LYS A 130 -4.25 2.67 -22.19
CA LYS A 130 -3.73 3.89 -21.54
C LYS A 130 -3.65 3.72 -20.01
N THR A 131 -3.07 2.62 -19.55
CA THR A 131 -2.97 2.28 -18.12
C THR A 131 -1.54 2.30 -17.66
N THR A 132 -1.26 2.97 -16.54
CA THR A 132 -0.01 2.85 -15.80
C THR A 132 -0.23 2.03 -14.53
N ILE A 133 0.52 0.96 -14.40
CA ILE A 133 0.46 0.07 -13.23
C ILE A 133 1.64 0.39 -12.32
N LEU A 134 1.36 0.79 -11.09
CA LEU A 134 2.37 1.03 -10.08
C LEU A 134 2.51 -0.18 -9.17
N ARG A 135 3.72 -0.65 -9.01
CA ARG A 135 4.08 -1.75 -8.11
C ARG A 135 4.92 -1.21 -6.95
N PRO A 136 4.30 -0.67 -5.91
CA PRO A 136 5.03 -0.22 -4.74
C PRO A 136 5.53 -1.40 -3.91
N SER A 137 6.71 -1.23 -3.27
CA SER A 137 7.11 -2.01 -2.11
C SER A 137 6.20 -1.68 -0.93
N ILE A 138 6.57 -2.04 0.29
CA ILE A 138 5.76 -1.73 1.47
C ILE A 138 5.54 -0.21 1.57
N VAL A 139 4.28 0.20 1.52
CA VAL A 139 3.88 1.60 1.72
C VAL A 139 3.62 1.83 3.20
N TYR A 140 4.29 2.84 3.77
CA TYR A 140 4.15 3.17 5.20
C TYR A 140 3.77 4.64 5.43
N SER A 141 3.07 4.89 6.53
CA SER A 141 2.72 6.23 7.05
C SER A 141 2.12 6.11 8.46
N VAL A 142 1.74 7.23 9.06
CA VAL A 142 1.10 7.26 10.40
C VAL A 142 -0.17 6.41 10.51
N ASP A 143 -0.91 6.23 9.41
CA ASP A 143 -2.17 5.47 9.36
C ASP A 143 -2.03 4.14 8.59
N ASP A 144 -0.82 3.59 8.50
CA ASP A 144 -0.58 2.34 7.79
C ASP A 144 -1.05 1.11 8.60
N ASN A 145 -1.07 -0.05 7.91
CA ASN A 145 -1.31 -1.35 8.53
C ASN A 145 -0.03 -2.20 8.64
N PHE A 146 1.14 -1.60 8.47
CA PHE A 146 2.43 -2.28 8.54
C PHE A 146 3.21 -1.81 9.77
N THR A 147 3.75 -0.58 9.77
CA THR A 147 4.56 -0.09 10.89
C THR A 147 3.75 0.02 12.17
N THR A 148 2.52 0.52 12.09
CA THR A 148 1.63 0.68 13.25
C THR A 148 1.21 -0.67 13.84
N GLN A 149 0.94 -1.67 12.98
CA GLN A 149 0.61 -3.02 13.44
C GLN A 149 1.82 -3.68 14.10
N PHE A 150 3.02 -3.60 13.48
CA PHE A 150 4.22 -4.19 14.08
C PHE A 150 4.63 -3.50 15.37
N MET A 151 4.59 -2.17 15.47
CA MET A 151 4.84 -1.46 16.73
C MET A 151 3.85 -1.89 17.83
N THR A 152 2.58 -2.10 17.48
CA THR A 152 1.58 -2.61 18.42
C THR A 152 1.90 -4.02 18.90
N LEU A 153 2.30 -4.92 18.01
CA LEU A 153 2.70 -6.29 18.38
C LEU A 153 3.98 -6.33 19.21
N LEU A 154 5.00 -5.58 18.78
CA LEU A 154 6.28 -5.46 19.49
C LEU A 154 6.12 -4.84 20.89
N ASN A 155 5.15 -3.95 21.07
CA ASN A 155 4.86 -3.37 22.39
C ASN A 155 4.19 -4.39 23.33
N ARG A 156 3.27 -5.21 22.81
CA ARG A 156 2.43 -6.12 23.61
C ARG A 156 3.05 -7.48 23.87
N LEU A 157 3.79 -8.02 22.89
CA LEU A 157 4.31 -9.39 22.97
C LEU A 157 5.64 -9.44 23.76
N PRO A 158 5.92 -10.49 24.53
CA PRO A 158 7.20 -10.66 25.23
C PRO A 158 8.36 -10.92 24.27
N PHE A 159 8.10 -11.60 23.15
CA PHE A 159 9.03 -11.86 22.04
C PHE A 159 8.26 -11.80 20.72
N PHE A 160 8.98 -11.67 19.61
CA PHE A 160 8.37 -11.65 18.28
C PHE A 160 8.96 -12.77 17.39
N PRO A 161 8.10 -13.58 16.73
CA PRO A 161 8.56 -14.64 15.84
C PRO A 161 9.09 -14.06 14.52
N LEU A 162 10.31 -14.44 14.12
CA LEU A 162 10.86 -14.14 12.82
C LEU A 162 10.57 -15.27 11.84
N TYR A 163 9.79 -14.96 10.82
CA TYR A 163 9.54 -15.83 9.68
C TYR A 163 10.71 -15.74 8.71
N TYR A 164 11.13 -16.85 8.12
CA TYR A 164 12.28 -16.92 7.21
C TYR A 164 13.53 -16.21 7.77
N LYS A 165 13.77 -16.35 9.08
CA LYS A 165 14.84 -15.67 9.84
C LYS A 165 14.82 -14.15 9.74
N GLY A 166 13.77 -13.57 9.13
CA GLY A 166 13.67 -12.14 8.87
C GLY A 166 14.58 -11.64 7.73
N GLU A 167 15.04 -12.52 6.86
CA GLU A 167 15.98 -12.20 5.77
C GLU A 167 15.31 -11.58 4.55
N THR A 168 13.97 -11.66 4.45
CA THR A 168 13.19 -11.07 3.35
C THR A 168 13.46 -9.57 3.22
N LYS A 169 13.80 -9.12 2.03
CA LYS A 169 14.18 -7.75 1.73
C LYS A 169 13.01 -6.91 1.23
N PHE A 170 13.01 -5.66 1.66
CA PHE A 170 12.03 -4.66 1.28
C PHE A 170 12.70 -3.32 1.00
N THR A 171 12.06 -2.51 0.18
CA THR A 171 12.43 -1.11 -0.05
C THR A 171 11.24 -0.20 0.31
N PRO A 172 10.93 -0.05 1.63
CA PRO A 172 9.72 0.65 2.06
C PRO A 172 9.66 2.08 1.52
N ILE A 173 8.50 2.45 0.98
CA ILE A 173 8.24 3.78 0.42
C ILE A 173 7.23 4.52 1.29
N HIS A 174 7.49 5.79 1.60
CA HIS A 174 6.54 6.61 2.34
C HIS A 174 5.35 6.99 1.44
N CYS A 175 4.11 6.92 1.97
CA CYS A 175 2.91 7.15 1.16
C CYS A 175 2.86 8.55 0.53
N SER A 176 3.55 9.54 1.10
CA SER A 176 3.65 10.87 0.48
C SER A 176 4.54 10.86 -0.76
N GLU A 177 5.59 10.05 -0.81
CA GLU A 177 6.45 9.93 -2.00
C GLU A 177 5.75 9.13 -3.10
N LEU A 178 5.02 8.07 -2.74
CA LEU A 178 4.17 7.38 -3.71
C LEU A 178 3.13 8.32 -4.34
N ALA A 179 2.55 9.23 -3.54
CA ALA A 179 1.63 10.25 -4.06
C ALA A 179 2.31 11.26 -4.98
N GLU A 180 3.57 11.62 -4.74
CA GLU A 180 4.36 12.46 -5.66
C GLU A 180 4.69 11.74 -6.97
N ILE A 181 5.01 10.44 -6.89
CA ILE A 181 5.23 9.61 -8.08
C ILE A 181 3.97 9.60 -8.95
N ILE A 182 2.78 9.40 -8.34
CA ILE A 182 1.51 9.45 -9.06
C ILE A 182 1.31 10.81 -9.74
N LEU A 183 1.53 11.91 -9.02
CA LEU A 183 1.42 13.27 -9.58
C LEU A 183 2.40 13.47 -10.74
N GLN A 184 3.64 12.98 -10.63
CA GLN A 184 4.62 13.08 -11.70
C GLN A 184 4.22 12.28 -12.95
N ILE A 185 3.63 11.10 -12.76
CA ILE A 185 3.10 10.26 -13.83
C ILE A 185 1.98 11.01 -14.58
N ILE A 186 1.09 11.68 -13.85
CA ILE A 186 0.01 12.49 -14.40
C ILE A 186 0.61 13.65 -15.21
N ASN A 187 1.50 14.43 -14.61
CA ASN A 187 2.09 15.63 -15.23
C ASN A 187 2.92 15.32 -16.49
N LYS A 188 3.57 14.15 -16.53
CA LYS A 188 4.36 13.68 -17.67
C LYS A 188 3.55 12.84 -18.66
N ASN A 189 2.26 12.61 -18.39
CA ASN A 189 1.38 11.74 -19.18
C ASN A 189 2.00 10.37 -19.49
N ILE A 190 2.59 9.73 -18.46
CA ILE A 190 3.21 8.40 -18.61
C ILE A 190 2.13 7.35 -18.66
N CYS A 191 1.94 6.70 -19.80
CA CYS A 191 0.92 5.68 -20.03
C CYS A 191 1.53 4.36 -20.51
N SER A 192 0.76 3.28 -20.36
CA SER A 192 1.10 1.94 -20.89
C SER A 192 2.36 1.32 -20.28
N GLU A 193 2.69 1.68 -19.04
CA GLU A 193 3.90 1.25 -18.35
C GLU A 193 3.58 0.49 -17.06
N ILE A 194 4.51 -0.40 -16.66
CA ILE A 194 4.62 -0.89 -15.28
C ILE A 194 5.78 -0.15 -14.64
N ILE A 195 5.56 0.42 -13.46
CA ILE A 195 6.56 1.19 -12.73
C ILE A 195 6.70 0.62 -11.32
N GLU A 196 7.88 0.14 -10.99
CA GLU A 196 8.25 -0.30 -9.65
C GLU A 196 8.54 0.92 -8.78
N CYS A 197 7.88 1.03 -7.63
CA CYS A 197 7.99 2.18 -6.74
C CYS A 197 8.67 1.78 -5.43
N VAL A 198 9.90 2.26 -5.24
CA VAL A 198 10.75 1.93 -4.10
C VAL A 198 11.18 3.16 -3.32
N GLY A 199 11.32 2.98 -2.01
CA GLY A 199 11.91 3.98 -1.13
C GLY A 199 13.43 4.04 -1.24
N PRO A 200 14.09 4.91 -0.46
CA PRO A 200 15.53 5.17 -0.58
C PRO A 200 16.43 4.11 0.06
N GLN A 201 15.87 3.15 0.78
CA GLN A 201 16.65 2.20 1.58
C GLN A 201 16.10 0.77 1.40
N GLU A 202 16.99 -0.16 1.03
CA GLU A 202 16.72 -1.59 1.11
C GLU A 202 17.02 -2.06 2.54
N MET A 203 16.09 -2.82 3.11
CA MET A 203 16.18 -3.34 4.47
C MET A 203 15.58 -4.74 4.55
N THR A 204 16.17 -5.61 5.36
CA THR A 204 15.57 -6.89 5.71
C THR A 204 14.40 -6.69 6.69
N PHE A 205 13.50 -7.67 6.75
CA PHE A 205 12.40 -7.65 7.72
C PHE A 205 12.91 -7.56 9.17
N ASN A 206 14.01 -8.26 9.47
CA ASN A 206 14.64 -8.19 10.79
C ASN A 206 15.15 -6.77 11.10
N GLU A 207 15.84 -6.11 10.16
CA GLU A 207 16.30 -4.73 10.34
C GLU A 207 15.15 -3.76 10.55
N ILE A 208 14.05 -3.92 9.81
CA ILE A 208 12.83 -3.11 10.01
C ILE A 208 12.32 -3.26 11.44
N LEU A 209 12.18 -4.50 11.94
CA LEU A 209 11.70 -4.75 13.30
C LEU A 209 12.65 -4.22 14.37
N GLN A 210 13.98 -4.35 14.20
CA GLN A 210 14.97 -3.77 15.10
C GLN A 210 14.89 -2.25 15.16
N LYS A 211 14.72 -1.60 13.99
CA LYS A 211 14.52 -0.14 13.92
C LYS A 211 13.22 0.27 14.64
N LEU A 212 12.11 -0.46 14.44
CA LEU A 212 10.86 -0.18 15.14
C LEU A 212 11.02 -0.36 16.67
N LEU A 213 11.68 -1.42 17.14
CA LEU A 213 11.97 -1.63 18.56
C LEU A 213 12.77 -0.48 19.17
N LYS A 214 13.81 -0.03 18.47
CA LYS A 214 14.62 1.13 18.89
C LYS A 214 13.76 2.39 18.97
N LEU A 215 12.91 2.65 17.97
CA LEU A 215 12.07 3.84 17.93
C LEU A 215 10.99 3.90 19.02
N ILE A 216 10.50 2.74 19.49
CA ILE A 216 9.50 2.67 20.58
C ILE A 216 10.14 2.42 21.97
N ASP A 217 11.48 2.46 22.08
CA ASP A 217 12.26 2.24 23.32
C ASP A 217 11.93 0.89 23.98
N LYS A 218 11.82 -0.18 23.17
CA LYS A 218 11.55 -1.54 23.67
C LYS A 218 12.69 -2.49 23.32
N LYS A 219 13.03 -3.38 24.28
CA LYS A 219 13.96 -4.48 24.08
C LYS A 219 13.18 -5.79 24.07
N LYS A 220 13.00 -6.38 22.89
CA LYS A 220 12.28 -7.65 22.70
C LYS A 220 13.16 -8.61 21.90
N LEU A 221 13.03 -9.88 22.22
CA LEU A 221 13.72 -10.93 21.47
C LEU A 221 12.98 -11.18 20.15
N LEU A 222 13.74 -11.13 19.05
CA LEU A 222 13.29 -11.54 17.73
C LEU A 222 13.79 -12.96 17.52
N ILE A 223 12.86 -13.94 17.53
CA ILE A 223 13.20 -15.36 17.57
C ILE A 223 12.87 -16.01 16.22
N PRO A 224 13.86 -16.49 15.46
CA PRO A 224 13.62 -17.28 14.27
C PRO A 224 12.82 -18.56 14.61
N ILE A 225 11.70 -18.78 13.93
CA ILE A 225 10.87 -19.96 14.14
C ILE A 225 10.86 -20.85 12.91
N PRO A 226 10.79 -22.19 13.08
CA PRO A 226 10.62 -23.12 11.98
C PRO A 226 9.33 -22.86 11.20
N LEU A 227 9.37 -23.07 9.88
CA LEU A 227 8.23 -22.80 8.99
C LEU A 227 6.98 -23.63 9.36
N THR A 228 7.14 -24.82 9.90
CA THR A 228 6.04 -25.67 10.38
C THR A 228 5.27 -24.98 11.52
N ILE A 229 5.98 -24.44 12.50
CA ILE A 229 5.38 -23.67 13.61
C ILE A 229 4.73 -22.40 13.07
N ALA A 230 5.41 -21.67 12.16
CA ALA A 230 4.86 -20.49 11.52
C ALA A 230 3.52 -20.76 10.80
N LYS A 231 3.42 -21.89 10.08
CA LYS A 231 2.16 -22.31 9.41
C LYS A 231 1.04 -22.58 10.41
N ILE A 232 1.33 -23.30 11.50
CA ILE A 232 0.34 -23.58 12.54
C ILE A 232 -0.14 -22.27 13.18
N MET A 233 0.77 -21.37 13.53
CA MET A 233 0.41 -20.04 14.05
C MET A 233 -0.46 -19.25 13.07
N ALA A 234 -0.11 -19.23 11.78
CA ALA A 234 -0.89 -18.54 10.74
C ALA A 234 -2.29 -19.14 10.59
N MET A 235 -2.45 -20.48 10.71
CA MET A 235 -3.76 -21.15 10.71
C MET A 235 -4.66 -20.66 11.84
N PHE A 236 -4.12 -20.46 13.05
CA PHE A 236 -4.89 -19.90 14.16
C PHE A 236 -5.15 -18.40 14.00
N PHE A 237 -4.14 -17.62 13.62
CA PHE A 237 -4.27 -16.18 13.51
C PHE A 237 -5.22 -15.73 12.39
N GLN A 238 -5.37 -16.50 11.32
CA GLN A 238 -6.30 -16.18 10.24
C GLN A 238 -7.79 -16.30 10.65
N LEU A 239 -8.10 -16.99 11.77
CA LEU A 239 -9.46 -17.11 12.30
C LEU A 239 -9.90 -15.84 13.04
N LEU A 240 -8.98 -14.95 13.38
CA LEU A 240 -9.32 -13.68 14.04
C LEU A 240 -10.10 -12.77 13.11
N PRO A 241 -11.01 -11.93 13.63
CA PRO A 241 -11.77 -10.95 12.86
C PRO A 241 -10.89 -9.98 12.05
N LYS A 242 -9.70 -9.67 12.57
CA LYS A 242 -8.58 -9.00 11.87
C LYS A 242 -7.37 -9.91 11.98
N PRO A 243 -7.06 -10.71 10.98
CA PRO A 243 -5.93 -11.62 11.00
C PRO A 243 -4.62 -10.88 11.29
N LEU A 244 -3.84 -11.41 12.24
CA LEU A 244 -2.48 -10.90 12.49
C LEU A 244 -1.50 -11.39 11.43
N LEU A 245 -1.70 -12.61 10.95
CA LEU A 245 -0.97 -13.24 9.87
C LEU A 245 -1.86 -14.30 9.22
N THR A 246 -1.88 -14.37 7.89
CA THR A 246 -2.52 -15.45 7.15
C THR A 246 -1.49 -16.39 6.54
N LEU A 247 -1.91 -17.60 6.18
CA LEU A 247 -1.05 -18.53 5.44
C LEU A 247 -0.54 -17.94 4.13
N ASP A 248 -1.35 -17.13 3.46
CA ASP A 248 -0.98 -16.49 2.21
C ASP A 248 0.04 -15.37 2.41
N GLN A 249 -0.12 -14.56 3.46
CA GLN A 249 0.88 -13.56 3.87
C GLN A 249 2.21 -14.20 4.26
N LEU A 250 2.16 -15.37 4.94
CA LEU A 250 3.38 -16.12 5.27
C LEU A 250 4.12 -16.56 3.99
N LYS A 251 3.40 -16.93 2.92
CA LYS A 251 4.03 -17.24 1.63
C LYS A 251 4.66 -16.00 1.00
N LEU A 252 3.99 -14.85 1.05
CA LEU A 252 4.53 -13.59 0.54
C LEU A 252 5.86 -13.21 1.22
N LEU A 253 5.98 -13.43 2.53
CA LEU A 253 7.22 -13.17 3.29
C LEU A 253 8.41 -14.04 2.86
N LYS A 254 8.24 -14.99 1.96
CA LYS A 254 9.34 -15.75 1.36
C LYS A 254 10.05 -14.98 0.24
N TYR A 255 9.38 -14.00 -0.36
CA TYR A 255 9.84 -13.31 -1.55
C TYR A 255 10.18 -11.86 -1.26
N ASP A 256 11.30 -11.43 -1.81
CA ASP A 256 11.75 -10.04 -1.69
C ASP A 256 10.82 -9.07 -2.41
N SER A 257 10.68 -7.88 -1.86
CA SER A 257 9.92 -6.76 -2.45
C SER A 257 10.88 -5.59 -2.70
N VAL A 258 11.81 -5.83 -3.64
CA VAL A 258 12.86 -4.92 -4.10
C VAL A 258 12.81 -4.81 -5.62
N LEU A 259 13.53 -3.85 -6.21
CA LEU A 259 13.58 -3.69 -7.68
C LEU A 259 13.94 -5.01 -8.36
N SER A 260 13.14 -5.39 -9.34
CA SER A 260 13.37 -6.61 -10.13
C SER A 260 14.37 -6.42 -11.26
N GLY A 261 14.55 -5.19 -11.73
CA GLY A 261 15.30 -4.85 -12.93
C GLY A 261 14.58 -5.17 -14.26
N ASN A 262 13.36 -5.71 -14.19
CA ASN A 262 12.59 -6.09 -15.38
C ASN A 262 11.65 -4.99 -15.88
N TYR A 263 11.37 -4.01 -15.04
CA TYR A 263 10.43 -2.90 -15.29
C TYR A 263 11.10 -1.56 -14.98
N LYS A 264 10.52 -0.49 -15.51
CA LYS A 264 10.91 0.86 -15.11
C LYS A 264 10.65 1.07 -13.62
N SER A 265 11.45 1.90 -13.00
CA SER A 265 11.32 2.28 -11.59
C SER A 265 10.94 3.76 -11.46
N ASN A 266 10.63 4.20 -10.24
CA ASN A 266 10.48 5.62 -9.95
C ASN A 266 11.76 6.42 -10.25
N LEU A 267 12.93 5.81 -10.25
CA LEU A 267 14.20 6.45 -10.64
C LEU A 267 14.23 6.76 -12.14
N ASP A 268 13.78 5.83 -12.98
CA ASP A 268 13.76 5.97 -14.45
C ASP A 268 12.80 7.06 -14.92
N ILE A 269 11.74 7.32 -14.17
CA ILE A 269 10.85 8.47 -14.43
C ILE A 269 11.36 9.77 -13.82
N GLY A 270 12.56 9.77 -13.20
CA GLY A 270 13.21 10.94 -12.63
C GLY A 270 12.72 11.31 -11.21
N TYR A 271 12.16 10.35 -10.46
CA TYR A 271 11.79 10.58 -9.06
C TYR A 271 12.65 9.75 -8.11
N ASN A 272 13.51 10.44 -7.37
CA ASN A 272 14.34 9.82 -6.33
C ASN A 272 13.73 10.07 -4.95
N CYS A 273 13.28 9.00 -4.29
CA CYS A 273 12.76 9.04 -2.92
C CYS A 273 13.85 9.47 -1.93
N LYS A 274 13.49 10.33 -0.97
CA LYS A 274 14.42 10.93 0.00
C LYS A 274 14.02 10.68 1.45
N LEU A 275 12.77 10.27 1.70
CA LEU A 275 12.24 10.11 3.04
C LEU A 275 12.77 8.82 3.68
N LYS A 276 13.69 8.97 4.64
CA LYS A 276 14.27 7.83 5.36
C LYS A 276 13.27 7.23 6.32
N PHE A 277 13.20 5.90 6.35
CA PHE A 277 12.23 5.12 7.13
C PHE A 277 12.19 5.54 8.60
N GLU A 278 13.34 5.58 9.27
CA GLU A 278 13.40 5.90 10.70
C GLU A 278 12.92 7.33 10.99
N LYS A 279 13.33 8.31 10.19
CA LYS A 279 12.94 9.72 10.38
C LYS A 279 11.44 9.94 10.24
N GLU A 280 10.80 9.22 9.33
CA GLU A 280 9.34 9.34 9.13
C GLU A 280 8.56 8.61 10.22
N VAL A 281 8.97 7.39 10.59
CA VAL A 281 8.33 6.62 11.67
C VAL A 281 8.51 7.31 13.04
N GLU A 282 9.63 7.96 13.28
CA GLU A 282 9.89 8.73 14.50
C GLU A 282 8.83 9.80 14.79
N LYS A 283 8.22 10.37 13.73
CA LYS A 283 7.20 11.43 13.87
C LYS A 283 5.93 10.95 14.58
N TYR A 284 5.65 9.64 14.59
CA TYR A 284 4.44 9.08 15.19
C TYR A 284 4.68 7.88 16.13
N CYS A 285 5.90 7.35 16.24
CA CYS A 285 6.21 6.20 17.11
C CYS A 285 5.99 6.46 18.59
N TYR A 286 5.91 7.73 19.01
CA TYR A 286 5.69 8.11 20.41
C TYR A 286 4.40 7.52 20.99
N MET A 287 3.41 7.19 20.15
CA MET A 287 2.16 6.55 20.58
C MET A 287 2.38 5.15 21.21
N TRP A 288 3.54 4.52 20.96
CA TRP A 288 3.91 3.21 21.51
C TRP A 288 5.00 3.27 22.56
N LYS A 289 5.51 4.45 22.91
CA LYS A 289 6.46 4.67 24.01
C LYS A 289 5.71 4.77 25.35
N ASP A 290 6.33 4.33 26.44
CA ASP A 290 5.69 4.35 27.78
C ASP A 290 5.31 5.76 28.24
N ALA A 291 6.15 6.77 27.99
CA ALA A 291 5.87 8.17 28.31
C ALA A 291 5.19 8.95 27.16
N GLY A 292 4.79 8.28 26.08
CA GLY A 292 4.15 8.92 24.93
C GLY A 292 5.02 10.05 24.35
N GLN A 293 4.38 11.19 24.04
CA GLN A 293 5.08 12.36 23.49
C GLN A 293 6.09 13.03 24.47
N TYR A 294 6.03 12.69 25.73
CA TYR A 294 6.94 13.22 26.79
C TYR A 294 8.18 12.34 26.97
N SER A 295 8.31 11.21 26.25
CA SER A 295 9.54 10.43 26.25
C SER A 295 10.69 11.30 25.73
N LYS A 296 11.89 11.21 26.36
CA LYS A 296 13.09 11.93 25.87
C LYS A 296 13.36 11.52 24.43
N ARG A 297 13.47 12.50 23.52
CA ARG A 297 13.95 12.25 22.17
C ARG A 297 15.43 11.90 22.28
N ASP A 298 15.86 10.77 21.76
CA ASP A 298 17.28 10.48 21.59
C ASP A 298 17.90 11.55 20.69
N SER A 299 18.74 12.41 21.26
CA SER A 299 19.48 13.47 20.55
C SER A 299 20.57 12.94 19.60
N ASN A 300 20.66 11.62 19.41
CA ASN A 300 21.75 10.94 18.69
C ASN A 300 21.38 10.42 17.30
N LEU A 301 20.35 10.96 16.65
CA LEU A 301 20.04 10.65 15.25
C LEU A 301 20.39 11.82 14.33
N ASN A 302 21.65 12.26 14.39
CA ASN A 302 22.24 13.15 13.38
C ASN A 302 22.80 12.35 12.19
#